data_ce2e9c42bd6de0d35d2b0d69e0100cbe
#
_entry.id   ce2e9c42bd6de0d35d2b0d69e0100cbe
#
_cell.length_a   1.000
_cell.length_b   1.000
_cell.length_c   1.000
_cell.angle_alpha   90.00
_cell.angle_beta   90.00
_cell.angle_gamma   90.00
#
_symmetry.space_group_name_H-M   'P 1'
#
loop_
_entity.id
_entity.type
_entity.pdbx_description
1 polymer ?
#
loop_
_entity_poly.entity_id
_entity_poly.type
_entity_poly.pdbx_seq_one_letter_code
_entity_poly.pdbx_strand_id
1 'polypeptide(L)'
;MKKRCSGILMPVSSLPGGYGIGSMGQAARDFVDFLVLAGQSVWQILPVGPTSYGDSPYQSCSAFAGNPYFIDLDQLAADGLLKPEDYAKENWGTNPNYCDYALLYQKRYKVLRKAYAAFLQQRPVPGYDTPYSDDWYRFTFLSDAWLPDYCLYMAIKEENKMCDWQTWPAPLRLRDPKALEEFRTGHADELGFWAFVQYEFAKQWQALKAYANSKGIKIMGDIPIYVAADSADAWAGRELFEMDSEGHPRRVAGCPPDYFAEDGQLWGNPLYDWAYHKRTNYAWWVRRVRHALSIYDILRIDHFRGFDTYWAIPAGDKNARGGKWEQGPGMDLFRALRTALGDLPIVAEDLGEIFDSVRALLAESGFPGMKVLQFSLNGTDSLDLPHNYPAHCVAYPGTHDNNTLRGWLENETTPAQRKQAKAYFALTEQEGEITGLLRGVLASPAELAIVTMADWLEKGSEARMNTPGNPAGNWQWRVAAKDLTPALARKIHEMSARYFRAEPLPEAEPKKEKAPAPQPKAKTADAKEEKTTAPAKKAAKSAK
;
A
#
# COMPACT_ATOMS: atom_id res chain seq x y z
N MET A 1 15.68 13.09 21.38
CA MET A 1 14.79 13.33 20.22
C MET A 1 14.82 12.09 19.34
N LYS A 2 13.67 11.54 18.95
CA LYS A 2 13.65 10.50 17.93
C LYS A 2 14.21 11.09 16.63
N LYS A 3 14.96 10.30 15.86
CA LYS A 3 15.52 10.73 14.57
C LYS A 3 14.36 10.99 13.59
N ARG A 4 14.32 12.19 12.99
CA ARG A 4 13.36 12.51 11.92
C ARG A 4 13.64 11.63 10.71
N CYS A 5 12.59 11.18 10.03
CA CYS A 5 12.73 10.37 8.83
C CYS A 5 11.66 10.72 7.79
N SER A 6 11.78 10.11 6.62
CA SER A 6 10.79 10.24 5.54
C SER A 6 10.51 8.89 4.89
N GLY A 7 9.41 8.84 4.16
CA GLY A 7 8.96 7.69 3.41
C GLY A 7 8.17 8.06 2.17
N ILE A 8 7.85 7.03 1.40
CA ILE A 8 7.04 7.16 0.19
C ILE A 8 5.78 6.31 0.32
N LEU A 9 4.62 6.92 0.01
CA LEU A 9 3.36 6.20 -0.17
C LEU A 9 3.29 5.70 -1.61
N MET A 10 3.22 4.38 -1.76
CA MET A 10 3.12 3.68 -3.03
C MET A 10 2.37 2.36 -2.83
N PRO A 11 1.11 2.23 -3.29
CA PRO A 11 0.39 0.97 -3.21
C PRO A 11 1.12 -0.16 -3.95
N VAL A 12 1.02 -1.39 -3.44
CA VAL A 12 1.58 -2.56 -4.14
C VAL A 12 0.98 -2.69 -5.54
N SER A 13 -0.33 -2.44 -5.68
CA SER A 13 -1.03 -2.44 -6.98
C SER A 13 -0.43 -1.46 -7.99
N SER A 14 0.14 -0.34 -7.51
CA SER A 14 0.70 0.72 -8.35
C SER A 14 2.16 0.47 -8.79
N LEU A 15 2.81 -0.58 -8.31
CA LEU A 15 4.15 -0.96 -8.76
C LEU A 15 4.16 -1.30 -10.26
N PRO A 16 5.27 -1.08 -10.96
CA PRO A 16 5.40 -1.54 -12.34
C PRO A 16 5.32 -3.06 -12.41
N GLY A 17 4.92 -3.60 -13.53
CA GLY A 17 4.86 -5.05 -13.74
C GLY A 17 4.13 -5.42 -15.03
N GLY A 18 4.41 -6.61 -15.55
CA GLY A 18 3.91 -7.09 -16.84
C GLY A 18 2.49 -7.69 -16.82
N TYR A 19 1.93 -7.95 -15.62
CA TYR A 19 0.73 -8.79 -15.48
C TYR A 19 -0.47 -8.03 -14.94
N GLY A 20 -0.68 -6.79 -15.43
CA GLY A 20 -1.89 -5.99 -15.21
C GLY A 20 -1.96 -5.25 -13.87
N ILE A 21 -1.13 -5.62 -12.90
CA ILE A 21 -1.09 -5.03 -11.55
C ILE A 21 0.32 -5.18 -10.97
N GLY A 22 0.67 -4.36 -9.99
CA GLY A 22 1.89 -4.57 -9.20
C GLY A 22 1.82 -5.86 -8.37
N SER A 23 2.97 -6.51 -8.19
CA SER A 23 3.10 -7.78 -7.47
C SER A 23 4.27 -7.78 -6.49
N MET A 24 4.37 -8.84 -5.68
CA MET A 24 5.43 -9.01 -4.66
C MET A 24 6.75 -9.55 -5.23
N GLY A 25 6.92 -9.46 -6.56
CA GLY A 25 8.09 -9.95 -7.29
C GLY A 25 9.26 -8.96 -7.37
N GLN A 26 10.01 -9.05 -8.49
CA GLN A 26 11.22 -8.26 -8.70
C GLN A 26 10.97 -6.75 -8.66
N ALA A 27 9.87 -6.27 -9.26
CA ALA A 27 9.55 -4.85 -9.28
C ALA A 27 9.34 -4.25 -7.87
N ALA A 28 8.82 -5.03 -6.92
CA ALA A 28 8.72 -4.61 -5.53
C ALA A 28 10.09 -4.52 -4.85
N ARG A 29 11.01 -5.45 -5.16
CA ARG A 29 12.41 -5.41 -4.66
C ARG A 29 13.17 -4.23 -5.27
N ASP A 30 13.00 -3.97 -6.56
CA ASP A 30 13.60 -2.81 -7.25
C ASP A 30 13.11 -1.50 -6.64
N PHE A 31 11.83 -1.45 -6.23
CA PHE A 31 11.29 -0.29 -5.54
C PHE A 31 11.88 -0.12 -4.13
N VAL A 32 12.11 -1.21 -3.40
CA VAL A 32 12.85 -1.16 -2.13
C VAL A 32 14.26 -0.60 -2.34
N ASP A 33 14.98 -1.05 -3.35
CA ASP A 33 16.32 -0.54 -3.69
C ASP A 33 16.28 0.94 -4.11
N PHE A 34 15.22 1.35 -4.83
CA PHE A 34 14.96 2.77 -5.11
C PHE A 34 14.76 3.59 -3.84
N LEU A 35 13.99 3.09 -2.85
CA LEU A 35 13.79 3.76 -1.56
C LEU A 35 15.10 3.94 -0.80
N VAL A 36 15.96 2.93 -0.79
CA VAL A 36 17.29 3.01 -0.17
C VAL A 36 18.13 4.10 -0.85
N LEU A 37 18.19 4.10 -2.18
CA LEU A 37 18.92 5.13 -2.94
C LEU A 37 18.33 6.53 -2.71
N ALA A 38 17.02 6.63 -2.51
CA ALA A 38 16.30 7.86 -2.21
C ALA A 38 16.41 8.30 -0.72
N GLY A 39 17.17 7.58 0.11
CA GLY A 39 17.37 7.91 1.53
C GLY A 39 16.09 7.78 2.37
N GLN A 40 15.13 6.96 1.94
CA GLN A 40 13.88 6.78 2.65
C GLN A 40 14.00 5.67 3.70
N SER A 41 13.16 5.74 4.73
CA SER A 41 13.12 4.75 5.82
C SER A 41 11.80 4.00 5.89
N VAL A 42 10.76 4.50 5.21
CA VAL A 42 9.41 3.94 5.27
C VAL A 42 8.82 3.81 3.87
N TRP A 43 8.28 2.65 3.59
CA TRP A 43 7.38 2.40 2.48
C TRP A 43 5.96 2.29 3.01
N GLN A 44 5.13 3.29 2.79
CA GLN A 44 3.71 3.21 3.10
C GLN A 44 2.94 2.59 1.94
N ILE A 45 2.10 1.61 2.27
CA ILE A 45 1.20 0.93 1.35
C ILE A 45 -0.25 1.08 1.81
N LEU A 46 -1.19 0.73 0.94
CA LEU A 46 -2.60 0.60 1.27
C LEU A 46 -2.91 -0.81 1.79
N PRO A 47 -4.12 -1.08 2.36
CA PRO A 47 -4.49 -2.41 2.80
C PRO A 47 -4.23 -3.46 1.71
N VAL A 48 -3.66 -4.60 2.09
CA VAL A 48 -3.29 -5.67 1.17
C VAL A 48 -4.32 -6.80 1.10
N GLY A 49 -5.53 -6.57 1.63
CA GLY A 49 -6.64 -7.53 1.58
C GLY A 49 -7.20 -7.73 0.17
N PRO A 50 -7.92 -8.84 -0.08
CA PRO A 50 -8.60 -9.07 -1.34
C PRO A 50 -9.63 -7.98 -1.59
N THR A 51 -9.65 -7.43 -2.80
CA THR A 51 -10.64 -6.44 -3.21
C THR A 51 -11.92 -7.12 -3.71
N SER A 52 -13.06 -6.47 -3.51
CA SER A 52 -14.36 -6.90 -4.03
C SER A 52 -14.89 -5.90 -5.06
N TYR A 53 -16.21 -5.82 -5.25
CA TYR A 53 -16.81 -4.84 -6.14
C TYR A 53 -16.37 -3.40 -5.80
N GLY A 54 -15.94 -2.65 -6.81
CA GLY A 54 -15.41 -1.28 -6.66
C GLY A 54 -13.90 -1.22 -6.44
N ASP A 55 -13.22 -2.38 -6.36
CA ASP A 55 -11.75 -2.52 -6.31
C ASP A 55 -11.05 -1.80 -5.13
N SER A 56 -11.84 -1.31 -4.17
CA SER A 56 -11.33 -0.58 -3.01
C SER A 56 -10.58 -1.52 -2.05
N PRO A 57 -9.34 -1.21 -1.68
CA PRO A 57 -8.61 -1.96 -0.66
C PRO A 57 -9.22 -1.81 0.75
N TYR A 58 -10.09 -0.81 0.95
CA TYR A 58 -10.80 -0.57 2.23
C TYR A 58 -12.11 -1.36 2.34
N GLN A 59 -12.56 -1.97 1.24
CA GLN A 59 -13.76 -2.83 1.20
C GLN A 59 -13.34 -4.29 0.91
N SER A 60 -12.48 -4.83 1.76
CA SER A 60 -11.98 -6.19 1.59
C SER A 60 -13.00 -7.23 2.08
N CYS A 61 -13.07 -8.36 1.38
CA CYS A 61 -13.87 -9.50 1.81
C CYS A 61 -13.26 -10.28 3.00
N SER A 62 -12.14 -9.84 3.55
CA SER A 62 -11.56 -10.36 4.80
C SER A 62 -10.64 -9.33 5.46
N ALA A 63 -10.67 -9.27 6.79
CA ALA A 63 -9.74 -8.47 7.60
C ALA A 63 -8.36 -9.14 7.79
N PHE A 64 -8.16 -10.37 7.31
CA PHE A 64 -6.96 -11.18 7.53
C PHE A 64 -6.31 -11.66 6.23
N ALA A 65 -7.11 -11.98 5.21
CA ALA A 65 -6.61 -12.53 3.97
C ALA A 65 -5.81 -11.53 3.15
N GLY A 66 -4.80 -12.03 2.42
CA GLY A 66 -4.05 -11.25 1.46
C GLY A 66 -4.65 -11.29 0.05
N ASN A 67 -4.41 -10.26 -0.76
CA ASN A 67 -4.93 -10.13 -2.11
C ASN A 67 -4.22 -11.08 -3.09
N PRO A 68 -4.90 -12.06 -3.68
CA PRO A 68 -4.29 -12.99 -4.63
C PRO A 68 -3.73 -12.30 -5.89
N TYR A 69 -4.18 -11.09 -6.21
CA TYR A 69 -3.65 -10.33 -7.33
C TYR A 69 -2.18 -9.92 -7.15
N PHE A 70 -1.70 -9.80 -5.91
CA PHE A 70 -0.32 -9.42 -5.61
C PHE A 70 0.67 -10.60 -5.65
N ILE A 71 0.19 -11.84 -5.75
CA ILE A 71 1.05 -13.01 -5.95
C ILE A 71 1.81 -12.84 -7.26
N ASP A 72 3.11 -12.90 -7.22
CA ASP A 72 3.96 -12.78 -8.41
C ASP A 72 3.97 -14.08 -9.21
N LEU A 73 3.67 -14.01 -10.50
CA LEU A 73 3.57 -15.18 -11.37
C LEU A 73 4.94 -15.72 -11.78
N ASP A 74 5.93 -14.83 -11.93
CA ASP A 74 7.31 -15.25 -12.24
C ASP A 74 7.92 -16.00 -11.04
N GLN A 75 7.58 -15.61 -9.80
CA GLN A 75 7.99 -16.35 -8.63
C GLN A 75 7.33 -17.75 -8.57
N LEU A 76 6.04 -17.85 -8.92
CA LEU A 76 5.38 -19.15 -9.02
C LEU A 76 6.02 -20.03 -10.12
N ALA A 77 6.49 -19.43 -11.20
CA ALA A 77 7.22 -20.14 -12.24
C ALA A 77 8.61 -20.59 -11.76
N ALA A 78 9.33 -19.74 -11.02
CA ALA A 78 10.61 -20.09 -10.40
C ALA A 78 10.47 -21.25 -9.39
N ASP A 79 9.34 -21.29 -8.68
CA ASP A 79 9.00 -22.36 -7.73
C ASP A 79 8.49 -23.65 -8.44
N GLY A 80 8.42 -23.65 -9.78
CA GLY A 80 7.97 -24.80 -10.57
C GLY A 80 6.46 -25.03 -10.56
N LEU A 81 5.67 -24.07 -10.09
CA LEU A 81 4.21 -24.15 -10.02
C LEU A 81 3.52 -23.64 -11.29
N LEU A 82 4.23 -22.86 -12.11
CA LEU A 82 3.77 -22.38 -13.41
C LEU A 82 4.86 -22.56 -14.47
N LYS A 83 4.46 -22.48 -15.74
CA LYS A 83 5.36 -22.31 -16.86
C LYS A 83 5.11 -20.94 -17.48
N PRO A 84 6.11 -20.25 -18.07
CA PRO A 84 5.91 -18.94 -18.69
C PRO A 84 4.78 -18.91 -19.73
N GLU A 85 4.54 -19.99 -20.46
CA GLU A 85 3.43 -20.12 -21.42
C GLU A 85 2.03 -20.08 -20.78
N ASP A 86 1.92 -20.30 -19.47
CA ASP A 86 0.64 -20.29 -18.76
C ASP A 86 0.08 -18.89 -18.55
N TYR A 87 0.94 -17.85 -18.59
CA TYR A 87 0.54 -16.49 -18.23
C TYR A 87 1.15 -15.38 -19.09
N ALA A 88 2.31 -15.58 -19.71
CA ALA A 88 3.03 -14.52 -20.44
C ALA A 88 2.29 -14.00 -21.68
N LYS A 89 1.46 -14.84 -22.30
CA LYS A 89 0.69 -14.47 -23.51
C LYS A 89 -0.74 -13.98 -23.19
N GLU A 90 -1.14 -13.98 -21.93
CA GLU A 90 -2.46 -13.47 -21.55
C GLU A 90 -2.54 -11.94 -21.74
N ASN A 91 -3.72 -11.48 -22.13
CA ASN A 91 -3.97 -10.04 -22.18
C ASN A 91 -4.28 -9.53 -20.75
N TRP A 92 -3.36 -8.81 -20.16
CA TRP A 92 -3.47 -8.22 -18.82
C TRP A 92 -3.89 -6.74 -18.84
N GLY A 93 -4.33 -6.22 -19.98
CA GLY A 93 -4.66 -4.82 -20.21
C GLY A 93 -3.71 -4.18 -21.23
N THR A 94 -4.18 -3.10 -21.85
CA THR A 94 -3.43 -2.39 -22.90
C THR A 94 -2.69 -1.16 -22.38
N ASN A 95 -3.08 -0.63 -21.21
CA ASN A 95 -2.45 0.53 -20.60
C ASN A 95 -1.57 0.10 -19.40
N PRO A 96 -0.25 0.15 -19.51
CA PRO A 96 0.64 -0.25 -18.43
C PRO A 96 0.58 0.67 -17.19
N ASN A 97 -0.01 1.87 -17.33
CA ASN A 97 -0.12 2.83 -16.24
C ASN A 97 -1.43 2.69 -15.45
N TYR A 98 -2.29 1.74 -15.79
CA TYR A 98 -3.55 1.49 -15.08
C TYR A 98 -3.82 0.00 -14.91
N CYS A 99 -4.39 -0.37 -13.76
CA CYS A 99 -4.94 -1.70 -13.54
C CYS A 99 -6.29 -1.84 -14.26
N ASP A 100 -6.46 -2.92 -15.00
CA ASP A 100 -7.76 -3.36 -15.52
C ASP A 100 -8.28 -4.49 -14.63
N TYR A 101 -9.01 -4.12 -13.59
CA TYR A 101 -9.51 -5.09 -12.60
C TYR A 101 -10.49 -6.10 -13.22
N ALA A 102 -11.25 -5.72 -14.23
CA ALA A 102 -12.14 -6.64 -14.93
C ALA A 102 -11.36 -7.77 -15.62
N LEU A 103 -10.24 -7.45 -16.28
CA LEU A 103 -9.37 -8.45 -16.87
C LEU A 103 -8.64 -9.28 -15.82
N LEU A 104 -8.19 -8.66 -14.72
CA LEU A 104 -7.58 -9.38 -13.60
C LEU A 104 -8.55 -10.42 -13.03
N TYR A 105 -9.79 -10.02 -12.75
CA TYR A 105 -10.82 -10.92 -12.26
C TYR A 105 -11.07 -12.12 -13.18
N GLN A 106 -11.13 -11.88 -14.49
CA GLN A 106 -11.40 -12.94 -15.48
C GLN A 106 -10.24 -13.92 -15.65
N LYS A 107 -9.00 -13.48 -15.42
CA LYS A 107 -7.80 -14.22 -15.84
C LYS A 107 -6.91 -14.68 -14.71
N ARG A 108 -6.74 -13.86 -13.66
CA ARG A 108 -5.78 -14.11 -12.59
C ARG A 108 -6.05 -15.44 -11.88
N TYR A 109 -7.29 -15.67 -11.51
CA TYR A 109 -7.67 -16.91 -10.83
C TYR A 109 -7.50 -18.17 -11.71
N LYS A 110 -7.70 -18.05 -13.03
CA LYS A 110 -7.43 -19.18 -13.95
C LYS A 110 -5.96 -19.59 -13.96
N VAL A 111 -5.06 -18.63 -13.91
CA VAL A 111 -3.62 -18.89 -13.83
C VAL A 111 -3.26 -19.47 -12.45
N LEU A 112 -3.79 -18.90 -11.36
CA LEU A 112 -3.56 -19.40 -10.01
C LEU A 112 -4.09 -20.83 -9.82
N ARG A 113 -5.19 -21.22 -10.48
CA ARG A 113 -5.68 -22.61 -10.47
C ARG A 113 -4.73 -23.58 -11.16
N LYS A 114 -4.02 -23.17 -12.22
CA LYS A 114 -2.95 -23.99 -12.81
C LYS A 114 -1.81 -24.20 -11.83
N ALA A 115 -1.41 -23.13 -11.11
CA ALA A 115 -0.39 -23.23 -10.07
C ALA A 115 -0.82 -24.16 -8.94
N TYR A 116 -2.08 -24.09 -8.53
CA TYR A 116 -2.65 -24.99 -7.52
C TYR A 116 -2.63 -26.45 -7.97
N ALA A 117 -3.00 -26.74 -9.21
CA ALA A 117 -2.93 -28.09 -9.76
C ALA A 117 -1.50 -28.65 -9.75
N ALA A 118 -0.50 -27.83 -10.09
CA ALA A 118 0.91 -28.20 -9.99
C ALA A 118 1.36 -28.40 -8.53
N PHE A 119 0.91 -27.53 -7.62
CA PHE A 119 1.16 -27.67 -6.18
C PHE A 119 0.65 -29.00 -5.62
N LEU A 120 -0.55 -29.42 -5.99
CA LEU A 120 -1.12 -30.71 -5.57
C LEU A 120 -0.30 -31.91 -6.07
N GLN A 121 0.29 -31.82 -7.27
CA GLN A 121 1.16 -32.86 -7.83
C GLN A 121 2.51 -32.96 -7.10
N GLN A 122 3.02 -31.82 -6.62
CA GLN A 122 4.28 -31.74 -5.87
C GLN A 122 4.09 -32.00 -4.37
N ARG A 123 2.84 -32.06 -3.90
CA ARG A 123 2.54 -32.26 -2.48
C ARG A 123 2.95 -33.67 -2.05
N PRO A 124 3.70 -33.81 -0.95
CA PRO A 124 4.17 -35.11 -0.51
C PRO A 124 3.01 -36.02 -0.14
N VAL A 125 3.18 -37.28 -0.45
CA VAL A 125 2.38 -38.36 0.17
C VAL A 125 2.65 -38.29 1.69
N PRO A 126 1.64 -38.40 2.56
CA PRO A 126 1.84 -38.40 4.00
C PRO A 126 2.96 -39.39 4.40
N GLY A 127 4.00 -38.88 5.08
CA GLY A 127 5.16 -39.67 5.52
C GLY A 127 6.48 -39.42 4.80
N TYR A 128 6.52 -38.52 3.80
CA TYR A 128 7.78 -38.11 3.16
C TYR A 128 8.05 -36.63 3.40
N ASP A 129 9.26 -36.32 3.90
CA ASP A 129 9.76 -34.96 4.06
C ASP A 129 10.01 -34.34 2.68
N THR A 130 9.19 -33.31 2.33
CA THR A 130 9.48 -32.43 1.21
C THR A 130 9.56 -30.99 1.69
N PRO A 131 10.27 -30.11 0.99
CA PRO A 131 10.46 -28.70 1.39
C PRO A 131 9.17 -27.90 1.60
N TYR A 132 8.05 -28.36 1.03
CA TYR A 132 6.75 -27.68 1.13
C TYR A 132 5.90 -28.13 2.33
N SER A 133 6.19 -29.31 2.93
CA SER A 133 5.31 -29.89 3.96
C SER A 133 5.29 -29.05 5.23
N ASP A 134 6.45 -28.64 5.73
CA ASP A 134 6.56 -27.97 7.03
C ASP A 134 6.02 -26.53 6.98
N ASP A 135 6.34 -25.77 5.92
CA ASP A 135 5.88 -24.39 5.77
C ASP A 135 4.37 -24.32 5.52
N TRP A 136 3.80 -25.26 4.77
CA TRP A 136 2.36 -25.37 4.57
C TRP A 136 1.62 -25.64 5.87
N TYR A 137 2.06 -26.67 6.65
CA TYR A 137 1.43 -26.99 7.93
C TYR A 137 1.61 -25.88 8.95
N ARG A 138 2.77 -25.26 8.98
CA ARG A 138 3.01 -24.09 9.82
C ARG A 138 2.05 -22.95 9.47
N PHE A 139 1.91 -22.63 8.18
CA PHE A 139 1.01 -21.58 7.72
C PHE A 139 -0.44 -21.88 8.10
N THR A 140 -0.96 -23.08 7.79
CA THR A 140 -2.34 -23.45 8.10
C THR A 140 -2.60 -23.45 9.60
N PHE A 141 -1.66 -23.94 10.42
CA PHE A 141 -1.76 -23.93 11.87
C PHE A 141 -1.79 -22.50 12.45
N LEU A 142 -0.88 -21.63 12.00
CA LEU A 142 -0.84 -20.24 12.47
C LEU A 142 -2.04 -19.40 11.99
N SER A 143 -2.70 -19.84 10.94
CA SER A 143 -3.85 -19.16 10.31
C SER A 143 -5.20 -19.80 10.71
N ASP A 144 -5.21 -20.80 11.57
CA ASP A 144 -6.41 -21.59 11.92
C ASP A 144 -7.57 -20.75 12.45
N ALA A 145 -7.26 -19.61 13.08
CA ALA A 145 -8.27 -18.71 13.65
C ALA A 145 -9.12 -17.96 12.60
N TRP A 146 -8.74 -17.97 11.31
CA TRP A 146 -9.45 -17.23 10.26
C TRP A 146 -9.48 -17.95 8.90
N LEU A 147 -8.44 -18.70 8.55
CA LEU A 147 -8.27 -19.31 7.23
C LEU A 147 -9.39 -20.30 6.87
N PRO A 148 -9.84 -21.21 7.76
CA PRO A 148 -10.92 -22.15 7.45
C PRO A 148 -12.23 -21.44 7.10
N ASP A 149 -12.61 -20.39 7.86
CA ASP A 149 -13.82 -19.61 7.60
C ASP A 149 -13.68 -18.76 6.32
N TYR A 150 -12.51 -18.20 6.04
CA TYR A 150 -12.26 -17.49 4.79
C TYR A 150 -12.36 -18.42 3.58
N CYS A 151 -11.72 -19.59 3.61
CA CYS A 151 -11.79 -20.57 2.52
C CYS A 151 -13.23 -21.02 2.26
N LEU A 152 -13.96 -21.31 3.33
CA LEU A 152 -15.36 -21.71 3.25
C LEU A 152 -16.23 -20.59 2.68
N TYR A 153 -16.05 -19.35 3.17
CA TYR A 153 -16.75 -18.16 2.66
C TYR A 153 -16.51 -17.98 1.16
N MET A 154 -15.25 -18.04 0.71
CA MET A 154 -14.90 -17.85 -0.69
C MET A 154 -15.45 -18.97 -1.59
N ALA A 155 -15.38 -20.22 -1.15
CA ALA A 155 -15.94 -21.34 -1.90
C ALA A 155 -17.48 -21.24 -2.03
N ILE A 156 -18.18 -20.91 -0.95
CA ILE A 156 -19.64 -20.68 -0.99
C ILE A 156 -19.97 -19.48 -1.89
N LYS A 157 -19.19 -18.40 -1.80
CA LYS A 157 -19.38 -17.20 -2.61
C LYS A 157 -19.23 -17.49 -4.10
N GLU A 158 -18.22 -18.29 -4.47
CA GLU A 158 -17.99 -18.71 -5.86
C GLU A 158 -19.15 -19.57 -6.39
N GLU A 159 -19.63 -20.54 -5.63
CA GLU A 159 -20.80 -21.35 -5.96
C GLU A 159 -22.06 -20.49 -6.14
N ASN A 160 -22.21 -19.44 -5.32
CA ASN A 160 -23.29 -18.47 -5.42
C ASN A 160 -22.96 -17.29 -6.37
N LYS A 161 -22.07 -17.49 -7.37
CA LYS A 161 -21.76 -16.52 -8.44
C LYS A 161 -21.26 -15.17 -7.90
N MET A 162 -20.49 -15.20 -6.85
CA MET A 162 -19.92 -14.03 -6.17
C MET A 162 -20.97 -13.06 -5.59
N CYS A 163 -22.21 -13.50 -5.39
CA CYS A 163 -23.24 -12.71 -4.72
C CYS A 163 -22.89 -12.45 -3.24
N ASP A 164 -23.48 -11.39 -2.70
CA ASP A 164 -23.39 -11.06 -1.28
C ASP A 164 -23.91 -12.23 -0.42
N TRP A 165 -23.19 -12.56 0.66
CA TRP A 165 -23.53 -13.68 1.54
C TRP A 165 -24.92 -13.53 2.20
N GLN A 166 -25.41 -12.31 2.35
CA GLN A 166 -26.75 -12.03 2.88
C GLN A 166 -27.86 -12.57 1.96
N THR A 167 -27.54 -12.84 0.70
CA THR A 167 -28.46 -13.42 -0.29
C THR A 167 -28.36 -14.94 -0.42
N TRP A 168 -27.41 -15.59 0.27
CA TRP A 168 -27.24 -17.04 0.19
C TRP A 168 -28.41 -17.81 0.78
N PRO A 169 -28.58 -19.10 0.41
CA PRO A 169 -29.55 -19.98 1.07
C PRO A 169 -29.39 -19.95 2.59
N ALA A 170 -30.51 -19.88 3.32
CA ALA A 170 -30.51 -19.68 4.76
C ALA A 170 -29.59 -20.63 5.55
N PRO A 171 -29.47 -21.94 5.23
CA PRO A 171 -28.57 -22.84 5.96
C PRO A 171 -27.10 -22.42 5.85
N LEU A 172 -26.65 -21.93 4.67
CA LEU A 172 -25.26 -21.46 4.47
C LEU A 172 -25.09 -20.03 5.03
N ARG A 173 -26.06 -19.15 4.79
CA ARG A 173 -26.07 -17.78 5.30
C ARG A 173 -26.03 -17.74 6.82
N LEU A 174 -26.83 -18.59 7.48
CA LEU A 174 -26.96 -18.64 8.94
C LEU A 174 -25.96 -19.62 9.60
N ARG A 175 -25.09 -20.23 8.79
CA ARG A 175 -24.03 -21.13 9.24
C ARG A 175 -24.56 -22.37 9.97
N ASP A 176 -25.59 -23.03 9.43
CA ASP A 176 -26.05 -24.31 9.93
C ASP A 176 -24.89 -25.32 9.92
N PRO A 177 -24.54 -25.95 11.08
CA PRO A 177 -23.36 -26.81 11.14
C PRO A 177 -23.39 -27.98 10.17
N LYS A 178 -24.59 -28.58 9.93
CA LYS A 178 -24.74 -29.71 9.03
C LYS A 178 -24.58 -29.27 7.58
N ALA A 179 -25.21 -28.17 7.18
CA ALA A 179 -25.07 -27.61 5.84
C ALA A 179 -23.63 -27.21 5.52
N LEU A 180 -22.92 -26.63 6.48
CA LEU A 180 -21.50 -26.28 6.32
C LEU A 180 -20.61 -27.52 6.19
N GLU A 181 -20.88 -28.59 6.95
CA GLU A 181 -20.10 -29.84 6.86
C GLU A 181 -20.34 -30.57 5.54
N GLU A 182 -21.60 -30.62 5.08
CA GLU A 182 -21.95 -31.15 3.77
C GLU A 182 -21.26 -30.36 2.65
N PHE A 183 -21.22 -29.02 2.77
CA PHE A 183 -20.55 -28.15 1.81
C PHE A 183 -19.03 -28.40 1.81
N ARG A 184 -18.37 -28.44 2.97
CA ARG A 184 -16.93 -28.72 3.10
C ARG A 184 -16.55 -30.05 2.43
N THR A 185 -17.33 -31.08 2.69
CA THR A 185 -17.08 -32.42 2.13
C THR A 185 -17.21 -32.42 0.60
N GLY A 186 -18.23 -31.73 0.07
CA GLY A 186 -18.48 -31.65 -1.38
C GLY A 186 -17.50 -30.75 -2.15
N HIS A 187 -16.86 -29.80 -1.47
CA HIS A 187 -16.04 -28.75 -2.10
C HIS A 187 -14.61 -28.66 -1.56
N ALA A 188 -14.07 -29.79 -1.09
CA ALA A 188 -12.73 -29.83 -0.47
C ALA A 188 -11.62 -29.27 -1.37
N ASP A 189 -11.72 -29.47 -2.69
CA ASP A 189 -10.75 -28.92 -3.66
C ASP A 189 -10.81 -27.38 -3.73
N GLU A 190 -12.00 -26.82 -3.71
CA GLU A 190 -12.19 -25.35 -3.69
C GLU A 190 -11.63 -24.71 -2.42
N LEU A 191 -11.90 -25.32 -1.26
CA LEU A 191 -11.33 -24.85 0.00
C LEU A 191 -9.79 -24.93 -0.04
N GLY A 192 -9.24 -26.01 -0.62
CA GLY A 192 -7.82 -26.19 -0.83
C GLY A 192 -7.21 -25.11 -1.74
N PHE A 193 -7.89 -24.73 -2.81
CA PHE A 193 -7.46 -23.64 -3.68
C PHE A 193 -7.38 -22.30 -2.94
N TRP A 194 -8.40 -21.95 -2.18
CA TRP A 194 -8.40 -20.70 -1.41
C TRP A 194 -7.34 -20.69 -0.30
N ALA A 195 -7.07 -21.83 0.32
CA ALA A 195 -5.96 -21.95 1.27
C ALA A 195 -4.60 -21.81 0.58
N PHE A 196 -4.43 -22.41 -0.60
CA PHE A 196 -3.20 -22.32 -1.40
C PHE A 196 -2.86 -20.89 -1.80
N VAL A 197 -3.84 -20.11 -2.29
CA VAL A 197 -3.54 -18.72 -2.67
C VAL A 197 -3.17 -17.85 -1.47
N GLN A 198 -3.72 -18.13 -0.28
CA GLN A 198 -3.32 -17.44 0.95
C GLN A 198 -1.92 -17.86 1.42
N TYR A 199 -1.57 -19.13 1.26
CA TYR A 199 -0.22 -19.62 1.54
C TYR A 199 0.83 -18.95 0.63
N GLU A 200 0.59 -18.91 -0.67
CA GLU A 200 1.53 -18.28 -1.62
C GLU A 200 1.62 -16.76 -1.39
N PHE A 201 0.50 -16.09 -1.07
CA PHE A 201 0.55 -14.70 -0.65
C PHE A 201 1.44 -14.52 0.58
N ALA A 202 1.22 -15.27 1.65
CA ALA A 202 1.97 -15.14 2.90
C ALA A 202 3.47 -15.40 2.69
N LYS A 203 3.82 -16.42 1.92
CA LYS A 203 5.21 -16.79 1.58
C LYS A 203 5.92 -15.66 0.84
N GLN A 204 5.32 -15.14 -0.23
CA GLN A 204 5.90 -14.06 -1.02
C GLN A 204 5.94 -12.73 -0.25
N TRP A 205 4.90 -12.43 0.54
CA TRP A 205 4.86 -11.24 1.38
C TRP A 205 5.96 -11.24 2.45
N GLN A 206 6.12 -12.34 3.15
CA GLN A 206 7.17 -12.48 4.17
C GLN A 206 8.57 -12.32 3.54
N ALA A 207 8.80 -12.88 2.35
CA ALA A 207 10.06 -12.73 1.64
C ALA A 207 10.32 -11.27 1.23
N LEU A 208 9.31 -10.55 0.74
CA LEU A 208 9.40 -9.12 0.41
C LEU A 208 9.64 -8.26 1.65
N LYS A 209 8.89 -8.48 2.73
CA LYS A 209 9.06 -7.75 3.99
C LYS A 209 10.46 -7.98 4.57
N ALA A 210 10.93 -9.22 4.61
CA ALA A 210 12.28 -9.53 5.07
C ALA A 210 13.35 -8.82 4.21
N TYR A 211 13.18 -8.78 2.89
CA TYR A 211 14.05 -8.02 1.99
C TYR A 211 14.06 -6.53 2.33
N ALA A 212 12.88 -5.90 2.44
CA ALA A 212 12.76 -4.49 2.80
C ALA A 212 13.42 -4.18 4.15
N ASN A 213 13.15 -4.99 5.18
CA ASN A 213 13.74 -4.83 6.51
C ASN A 213 15.26 -5.03 6.50
N SER A 214 15.78 -5.98 5.72
CA SER A 214 17.24 -6.18 5.57
C SER A 214 17.95 -4.96 4.97
N LYS A 215 17.23 -4.14 4.23
CA LYS A 215 17.69 -2.87 3.64
C LYS A 215 17.40 -1.64 4.54
N GLY A 216 16.85 -1.85 5.73
CA GLY A 216 16.50 -0.77 6.66
C GLY A 216 15.17 -0.06 6.33
N ILE A 217 14.40 -0.56 5.37
CA ILE A 217 13.08 -0.03 5.02
C ILE A 217 12.00 -0.71 5.86
N LYS A 218 11.20 0.08 6.56
CA LYS A 218 10.00 -0.37 7.28
C LYS A 218 8.78 -0.27 6.39
N ILE A 219 7.92 -1.27 6.43
CA ILE A 219 6.63 -1.25 5.74
C ILE A 219 5.56 -0.71 6.68
N MET A 220 4.96 0.43 6.31
CA MET A 220 3.77 0.96 6.97
C MET A 220 2.55 0.48 6.21
N GLY A 221 1.79 -0.40 6.85
CA GLY A 221 0.50 -0.86 6.33
C GLY A 221 -0.67 -0.06 6.85
N ASP A 222 -1.85 -0.42 6.41
CA ASP A 222 -3.08 0.27 6.69
C ASP A 222 -4.22 -0.72 6.96
N ILE A 223 -5.12 -0.40 7.89
CA ILE A 223 -6.37 -1.12 8.09
C ILE A 223 -7.52 -0.14 8.28
N PRO A 224 -8.65 -0.33 7.61
CA PRO A 224 -9.86 0.43 7.91
C PRO A 224 -10.40 0.02 9.30
N ILE A 225 -11.02 0.96 10.03
CA ILE A 225 -11.67 0.61 11.30
C ILE A 225 -12.73 -0.48 11.08
N TYR A 226 -13.59 -0.32 10.07
CA TYR A 226 -14.68 -1.26 9.80
C TYR A 226 -14.25 -2.40 8.86
N VAL A 227 -15.06 -3.46 8.82
CA VAL A 227 -14.99 -4.51 7.79
C VAL A 227 -16.09 -4.30 6.77
N ALA A 228 -15.93 -4.85 5.58
CA ALA A 228 -17.01 -4.84 4.60
C ALA A 228 -18.19 -5.68 5.08
N ALA A 229 -19.42 -5.27 4.76
CA ALA A 229 -20.62 -6.05 5.06
C ALA A 229 -20.56 -7.43 4.38
N ASP A 230 -20.10 -7.45 3.12
CA ASP A 230 -19.86 -8.67 2.36
C ASP A 230 -18.43 -9.18 2.59
N SER A 231 -18.20 -9.75 3.77
CA SER A 231 -16.90 -10.31 4.18
C SER A 231 -17.04 -11.59 4.98
N ALA A 232 -15.97 -12.38 4.96
CA ALA A 232 -15.85 -13.59 5.79
C ALA A 232 -15.99 -13.26 7.28
N ASP A 233 -15.47 -12.11 7.71
CA ASP A 233 -15.54 -11.66 9.11
C ASP A 233 -16.98 -11.37 9.53
N ALA A 234 -17.75 -10.67 8.69
CA ALA A 234 -19.14 -10.36 8.96
C ALA A 234 -20.03 -11.62 8.94
N TRP A 235 -19.75 -12.56 8.03
CA TRP A 235 -20.47 -13.83 7.92
C TRP A 235 -20.14 -14.79 9.05
N ALA A 236 -18.85 -14.93 9.39
CA ALA A 236 -18.38 -15.91 10.38
C ALA A 236 -18.58 -15.46 11.82
N GLY A 237 -18.49 -14.15 12.08
CA GLY A 237 -18.55 -13.55 13.41
C GLY A 237 -19.67 -12.53 13.55
N ARG A 238 -20.92 -12.91 13.22
CA ARG A 238 -22.07 -11.99 13.26
C ARG A 238 -22.29 -11.33 14.62
N GLU A 239 -21.94 -12.02 15.70
CA GLU A 239 -22.01 -11.50 17.07
C GLU A 239 -21.04 -10.35 17.36
N LEU A 240 -20.07 -10.12 16.50
CA LEU A 240 -19.16 -8.99 16.58
C LEU A 240 -19.81 -7.67 16.14
N PHE A 241 -20.94 -7.75 15.47
CA PHE A 241 -21.58 -6.62 14.79
C PHE A 241 -23.04 -6.46 15.21
N GLU A 242 -23.59 -5.26 14.99
CA GLU A 242 -24.98 -4.97 15.21
C GLU A 242 -25.86 -5.56 14.09
N MET A 243 -26.05 -6.87 14.12
CA MET A 243 -26.86 -7.60 13.14
C MET A 243 -28.17 -8.13 13.71
N ASP A 244 -29.15 -8.36 12.85
CA ASP A 244 -30.37 -9.08 13.17
C ASP A 244 -30.17 -10.61 13.10
N SER A 245 -31.22 -11.38 13.39
CA SER A 245 -31.19 -12.85 13.34
C SER A 245 -30.93 -13.40 11.93
N GLU A 246 -31.28 -12.65 10.91
CA GLU A 246 -31.08 -13.02 9.51
C GLU A 246 -29.68 -12.62 8.96
N GLY A 247 -28.87 -11.91 9.76
CA GLY A 247 -27.52 -11.49 9.40
C GLY A 247 -27.46 -10.15 8.65
N HIS A 248 -28.54 -9.36 8.68
CA HIS A 248 -28.52 -8.02 8.12
C HIS A 248 -28.07 -6.99 9.17
N PRO A 249 -27.23 -6.01 8.82
CA PRO A 249 -26.90 -4.92 9.71
C PRO A 249 -28.14 -4.16 10.16
N ARG A 250 -28.25 -3.83 11.44
CA ARG A 250 -29.29 -2.94 11.95
C ARG A 250 -28.94 -1.48 11.68
N ARG A 251 -27.67 -1.14 11.78
CA ARG A 251 -27.09 0.17 11.50
C ARG A 251 -25.76 -0.02 10.78
N VAL A 252 -25.39 0.99 10.00
CA VAL A 252 -24.17 1.00 9.21
C VAL A 252 -23.34 2.26 9.46
N ALA A 253 -22.06 2.18 9.17
CA ALA A 253 -21.12 3.27 9.31
C ALA A 253 -21.21 4.29 8.18
N GLY A 254 -20.79 5.51 8.48
CA GLY A 254 -20.63 6.59 7.52
C GLY A 254 -20.09 7.85 8.17
N CYS A 255 -20.21 8.98 7.48
CA CYS A 255 -19.92 10.31 8.00
C CYS A 255 -21.16 11.22 7.91
N PRO A 256 -21.33 12.17 8.84
CA PRO A 256 -22.42 13.13 8.77
C PRO A 256 -22.31 14.02 7.53
N PRO A 257 -23.42 14.68 7.13
CA PRO A 257 -23.37 15.78 6.18
C PRO A 257 -22.36 16.85 6.59
N ASP A 258 -21.56 17.31 5.64
CA ASP A 258 -20.60 18.37 5.83
C ASP A 258 -20.62 19.36 4.64
N TYR A 259 -19.69 20.33 4.64
CA TYR A 259 -19.58 21.32 3.56
C TYR A 259 -19.26 20.70 2.19
N PHE A 260 -18.57 19.53 2.17
CA PHE A 260 -18.14 18.86 0.94
C PHE A 260 -19.12 17.79 0.47
N ALA A 261 -19.92 17.21 1.38
CA ALA A 261 -20.87 16.16 1.12
C ALA A 261 -22.22 16.48 1.80
N GLU A 262 -23.12 17.13 1.08
CA GLU A 262 -24.44 17.57 1.59
C GLU A 262 -25.29 16.42 2.15
N ASP A 263 -25.15 15.22 1.59
CA ASP A 263 -25.83 14.00 2.04
C ASP A 263 -25.01 13.17 3.04
N GLY A 264 -23.82 13.63 3.41
CA GLY A 264 -22.82 12.86 4.13
C GLY A 264 -22.28 11.70 3.30
N GLN A 265 -21.61 10.76 3.96
CA GLN A 265 -21.08 9.56 3.31
C GLN A 265 -21.69 8.31 3.94
N LEU A 266 -22.36 7.50 3.12
CA LEU A 266 -22.91 6.20 3.52
C LEU A 266 -21.92 5.10 3.10
N TRP A 267 -21.15 4.55 4.04
CA TRP A 267 -20.14 3.53 3.74
C TRP A 267 -20.70 2.11 3.70
N GLY A 268 -21.80 1.85 4.41
CA GLY A 268 -22.49 0.56 4.40
C GLY A 268 -21.83 -0.55 5.24
N ASN A 269 -20.71 -0.26 5.90
CA ASN A 269 -20.03 -1.22 6.79
C ASN A 269 -20.86 -1.48 8.05
N PRO A 270 -20.97 -2.74 8.54
CA PRO A 270 -21.70 -3.02 9.77
C PRO A 270 -21.00 -2.40 10.97
N LEU A 271 -21.77 -1.86 11.92
CA LEU A 271 -21.25 -1.34 13.17
C LEU A 271 -20.90 -2.48 14.12
N TYR A 272 -19.86 -2.29 14.95
CA TYR A 272 -19.49 -3.24 15.98
C TYR A 272 -20.45 -3.25 17.17
N ASP A 273 -20.79 -4.44 17.69
CA ASP A 273 -21.35 -4.58 19.02
C ASP A 273 -20.22 -4.40 20.07
N TRP A 274 -19.96 -3.14 20.43
CA TRP A 274 -18.91 -2.83 21.40
C TRP A 274 -19.14 -3.44 22.78
N ALA A 275 -20.41 -3.74 23.15
CA ALA A 275 -20.72 -4.44 24.38
C ALA A 275 -20.25 -5.90 24.32
N TYR A 276 -20.45 -6.58 23.19
CA TYR A 276 -19.92 -7.93 22.96
C TYR A 276 -18.38 -7.92 22.97
N HIS A 277 -17.76 -6.99 22.25
CA HIS A 277 -16.30 -6.86 22.24
C HIS A 277 -15.72 -6.65 23.64
N LYS A 278 -16.35 -5.81 24.46
CA LYS A 278 -15.92 -5.60 25.85
C LYS A 278 -16.05 -6.87 26.68
N ARG A 279 -17.17 -7.62 26.57
CA ARG A 279 -17.37 -8.90 27.28
C ARG A 279 -16.34 -9.97 26.92
N THR A 280 -15.88 -9.97 25.68
CA THR A 280 -14.84 -10.88 25.16
C THR A 280 -13.43 -10.33 25.28
N ASN A 281 -13.23 -9.26 26.07
CA ASN A 281 -11.96 -8.56 26.22
C ASN A 281 -11.30 -8.19 24.88
N TYR A 282 -12.11 -7.76 23.92
CA TYR A 282 -11.71 -7.35 22.59
C TYR A 282 -10.89 -8.42 21.81
N ALA A 283 -11.15 -9.70 22.05
CA ALA A 283 -10.36 -10.81 21.52
C ALA A 283 -10.22 -10.78 20.00
N TRP A 284 -11.27 -10.41 19.26
CA TRP A 284 -11.21 -10.28 17.80
C TRP A 284 -10.27 -9.14 17.36
N TRP A 285 -10.35 -7.96 18.01
CA TRP A 285 -9.46 -6.84 17.74
C TRP A 285 -8.00 -7.15 18.07
N VAL A 286 -7.76 -7.89 19.16
CA VAL A 286 -6.41 -8.38 19.51
C VAL A 286 -5.86 -9.28 18.41
N ARG A 287 -6.68 -10.20 17.87
CA ARG A 287 -6.27 -11.04 16.73
C ARG A 287 -5.99 -10.22 15.48
N ARG A 288 -6.89 -9.27 15.14
CA ARG A 288 -6.75 -8.42 13.95
C ARG A 288 -5.47 -7.58 13.99
N VAL A 289 -5.22 -6.89 15.10
CA VAL A 289 -4.02 -6.04 15.25
C VAL A 289 -2.75 -6.89 15.31
N ARG A 290 -2.77 -8.04 16.01
CA ARG A 290 -1.64 -9.01 16.01
C ARG A 290 -1.32 -9.47 14.60
N HIS A 291 -2.32 -9.85 13.83
CA HIS A 291 -2.13 -10.26 12.44
C HIS A 291 -1.56 -9.11 11.58
N ALA A 292 -2.13 -7.92 11.66
CA ALA A 292 -1.63 -6.74 10.94
C ALA A 292 -0.16 -6.44 11.29
N LEU A 293 0.22 -6.50 12.58
CA LEU A 293 1.61 -6.28 13.01
C LEU A 293 2.56 -7.43 12.64
N SER A 294 2.04 -8.62 12.29
CA SER A 294 2.87 -9.69 11.72
C SER A 294 3.26 -9.41 10.26
N ILE A 295 2.40 -8.72 9.52
CA ILE A 295 2.63 -8.39 8.11
C ILE A 295 3.19 -6.97 7.89
N TYR A 296 3.03 -6.05 8.84
CA TYR A 296 3.53 -4.68 8.77
C TYR A 296 4.52 -4.38 9.90
N ASP A 297 5.36 -3.37 9.73
CA ASP A 297 6.27 -2.86 10.79
C ASP A 297 5.66 -1.67 11.52
N ILE A 298 4.78 -0.92 10.85
CA ILE A 298 4.00 0.21 11.37
C ILE A 298 2.58 0.02 10.84
N LEU A 299 1.60 0.27 11.68
CA LEU A 299 0.18 0.13 11.34
C LEU A 299 -0.52 1.47 11.38
N ARG A 300 -1.00 1.97 10.22
CA ARG A 300 -1.98 3.06 10.19
C ARG A 300 -3.37 2.49 10.45
N ILE A 301 -4.12 3.10 11.32
CA ILE A 301 -5.54 2.79 11.51
C ILE A 301 -6.35 3.94 10.93
N ASP A 302 -7.09 3.61 9.89
CA ASP A 302 -8.00 4.52 9.21
C ASP A 302 -9.23 4.82 10.05
N HIS A 303 -9.69 6.08 10.01
CA HIS A 303 -10.83 6.59 10.78
C HIS A 303 -10.72 6.35 12.30
N PHE A 304 -9.56 6.68 12.89
CA PHE A 304 -9.28 6.48 14.33
C PHE A 304 -10.33 7.14 15.24
N ARG A 305 -10.93 8.27 14.81
CA ARG A 305 -11.98 8.94 15.59
C ARG A 305 -13.16 8.02 15.92
N GLY A 306 -13.44 7.01 15.09
CA GLY A 306 -14.53 6.05 15.31
C GLY A 306 -14.39 5.21 16.58
N PHE A 307 -13.21 5.20 17.20
CA PHE A 307 -13.04 4.60 18.54
C PHE A 307 -13.48 5.51 19.66
N ASP A 308 -13.59 6.82 19.45
CA ASP A 308 -14.19 7.76 20.38
C ASP A 308 -15.68 7.89 20.11
N THR A 309 -16.03 8.41 18.95
CA THR A 309 -17.41 8.60 18.49
C THR A 309 -17.51 8.26 17.00
N TYR A 310 -18.57 7.59 16.61
CA TYR A 310 -18.83 7.19 15.23
C TYR A 310 -20.25 7.57 14.79
N TRP A 311 -20.40 7.79 13.47
CA TRP A 311 -21.70 8.12 12.88
C TRP A 311 -22.45 6.85 12.53
N ALA A 312 -23.55 6.58 13.24
CA ALA A 312 -24.40 5.40 13.09
C ALA A 312 -25.65 5.73 12.27
N ILE A 313 -25.79 5.11 11.11
CA ILE A 313 -26.88 5.34 10.18
C ILE A 313 -27.82 4.13 10.21
N PRO A 314 -29.17 4.30 10.30
CA PRO A 314 -30.10 3.20 10.18
C PRO A 314 -29.88 2.43 8.86
N ALA A 315 -29.82 1.10 8.93
CA ALA A 315 -29.70 0.31 7.72
C ALA A 315 -30.93 0.50 6.82
N GLY A 316 -30.71 0.69 5.51
CA GLY A 316 -31.78 0.97 4.54
C GLY A 316 -31.98 2.47 4.25
N ASP A 317 -31.36 3.39 5.01
CA ASP A 317 -31.35 4.79 4.63
C ASP A 317 -30.56 4.99 3.33
N LYS A 318 -31.01 5.96 2.52
CA LYS A 318 -30.42 6.23 1.19
C LYS A 318 -29.19 7.15 1.24
N ASN A 319 -29.00 7.84 2.36
CA ASN A 319 -27.89 8.76 2.62
C ASN A 319 -27.58 8.81 4.12
N ALA A 320 -26.59 9.59 4.50
CA ALA A 320 -26.13 9.65 5.88
C ALA A 320 -26.88 10.66 6.77
N ARG A 321 -27.88 11.38 6.26
CA ARG A 321 -28.59 12.46 7.01
C ARG A 321 -29.31 11.97 8.26
N GLY A 322 -29.82 10.72 8.24
CA GLY A 322 -30.57 10.12 9.35
C GLY A 322 -29.70 9.57 10.49
N GLY A 323 -28.39 9.64 10.38
CA GLY A 323 -27.46 9.10 11.35
C GLY A 323 -27.42 9.86 12.67
N LYS A 324 -26.72 9.27 13.64
CA LYS A 324 -26.48 9.85 14.98
C LYS A 324 -25.06 9.52 15.44
N TRP A 325 -24.49 10.41 16.24
CA TRP A 325 -23.23 10.15 16.95
C TRP A 325 -23.46 9.13 18.08
N GLU A 326 -22.63 8.11 18.08
CA GLU A 326 -22.60 7.04 19.09
C GLU A 326 -21.22 6.95 19.70
N GLN A 327 -21.15 6.49 20.96
CA GLN A 327 -19.89 6.36 21.70
C GLN A 327 -19.16 5.08 21.34
N GLY A 328 -17.88 5.20 20.99
CA GLY A 328 -16.97 4.07 20.74
C GLY A 328 -16.37 3.47 22.01
N PRO A 329 -15.48 2.49 21.89
CA PRO A 329 -14.87 1.79 23.03
C PRO A 329 -13.82 2.63 23.78
N GLY A 330 -13.35 3.72 23.19
CA GLY A 330 -12.33 4.58 23.78
C GLY A 330 -11.04 3.83 24.15
N MET A 331 -10.42 4.24 25.24
CA MET A 331 -9.18 3.64 25.75
C MET A 331 -9.31 2.19 26.23
N ASP A 332 -10.51 1.69 26.49
CA ASP A 332 -10.70 0.30 26.93
C ASP A 332 -10.13 -0.69 25.90
N LEU A 333 -10.37 -0.42 24.60
CA LEU A 333 -9.79 -1.21 23.52
C LEU A 333 -8.25 -1.14 23.53
N PHE A 334 -7.68 0.06 23.57
CA PHE A 334 -6.23 0.23 23.47
C PHE A 334 -5.48 -0.30 24.69
N ARG A 335 -6.08 -0.26 25.88
CA ARG A 335 -5.57 -0.94 27.08
C ARG A 335 -5.56 -2.46 26.91
N ALA A 336 -6.62 -3.05 26.35
CA ALA A 336 -6.68 -4.48 26.06
C ALA A 336 -5.64 -4.88 25.01
N LEU A 337 -5.48 -4.10 23.93
CA LEU A 337 -4.45 -4.32 22.91
C LEU A 337 -3.04 -4.28 23.50
N ARG A 338 -2.71 -3.26 24.30
CA ARG A 338 -1.40 -3.15 24.96
C ARG A 338 -1.13 -4.30 25.94
N THR A 339 -2.13 -4.70 26.70
CA THR A 339 -2.00 -5.84 27.61
C THR A 339 -1.67 -7.13 26.87
N ALA A 340 -2.24 -7.33 25.67
CA ALA A 340 -2.09 -8.56 24.91
C ALA A 340 -0.88 -8.54 23.95
N LEU A 341 -0.44 -7.37 23.47
CA LEU A 341 0.52 -7.23 22.37
C LEU A 341 1.77 -6.40 22.74
N GLY A 342 1.78 -5.72 23.90
CA GLY A 342 2.87 -4.81 24.27
C GLY A 342 2.79 -3.47 23.54
N ASP A 343 3.95 -2.94 23.16
CA ASP A 343 4.06 -1.69 22.41
C ASP A 343 3.43 -1.82 21.02
N LEU A 344 2.66 -0.79 20.66
CA LEU A 344 1.90 -0.75 19.41
C LEU A 344 2.47 0.33 18.49
N PRO A 345 3.18 -0.03 17.41
CA PRO A 345 3.66 0.91 16.40
C PRO A 345 2.50 1.36 15.50
N ILE A 346 1.57 2.10 16.08
CA ILE A 346 0.34 2.57 15.42
C ILE A 346 0.46 4.04 15.07
N VAL A 347 -0.06 4.42 13.91
CA VAL A 347 -0.36 5.79 13.46
C VAL A 347 -1.87 5.92 13.39
N ALA A 348 -2.41 6.94 14.03
CA ALA A 348 -3.84 7.20 14.05
C ALA A 348 -4.21 8.18 12.93
N GLU A 349 -5.17 7.83 12.09
CA GLU A 349 -5.77 8.79 11.17
C GLU A 349 -6.83 9.59 11.92
N ASP A 350 -6.47 10.83 12.25
CA ASP A 350 -7.27 11.80 13.02
C ASP A 350 -7.72 12.99 12.15
N LEU A 351 -8.15 12.70 10.92
CA LEU A 351 -8.64 13.70 9.97
C LEU A 351 -10.16 13.90 10.08
N GLY A 352 -10.66 15.00 9.49
CA GLY A 352 -12.08 15.36 9.48
C GLY A 352 -12.52 16.16 10.69
N GLU A 353 -13.78 16.00 11.12
CA GLU A 353 -14.34 16.73 12.26
C GLU A 353 -13.83 16.13 13.58
N ILE A 354 -13.00 16.85 14.32
CA ILE A 354 -12.31 16.38 15.50
C ILE A 354 -12.85 17.07 16.75
N PHE A 355 -13.57 16.32 17.60
CA PHE A 355 -14.03 16.77 18.91
C PHE A 355 -12.90 16.76 19.94
N ASP A 356 -13.08 17.48 21.05
CA ASP A 356 -12.09 17.49 22.14
C ASP A 356 -11.89 16.10 22.75
N SER A 357 -12.93 15.26 22.79
CA SER A 357 -12.85 13.87 23.24
C SER A 357 -11.95 13.01 22.33
N VAL A 358 -11.98 13.22 21.01
CA VAL A 358 -11.09 12.54 20.07
C VAL A 358 -9.64 12.96 20.29
N ARG A 359 -9.39 14.27 20.52
CA ARG A 359 -8.05 14.77 20.87
C ARG A 359 -7.53 14.17 22.16
N ALA A 360 -8.41 14.07 23.18
CA ALA A 360 -8.07 13.44 24.45
C ALA A 360 -7.74 11.96 24.27
N LEU A 361 -8.55 11.21 23.49
CA LEU A 361 -8.28 9.81 23.18
C LEU A 361 -6.93 9.63 22.47
N LEU A 362 -6.64 10.46 21.45
CA LEU A 362 -5.37 10.42 20.74
C LEU A 362 -4.20 10.70 21.69
N ALA A 363 -4.31 11.73 22.53
CA ALA A 363 -3.27 12.08 23.50
C ALA A 363 -3.03 10.96 24.52
N GLU A 364 -4.11 10.34 25.08
CA GLU A 364 -4.00 9.22 26.03
C GLU A 364 -3.46 7.95 25.35
N SER A 365 -3.82 7.73 24.09
CA SER A 365 -3.28 6.60 23.32
C SER A 365 -1.78 6.73 23.06
N GLY A 366 -1.24 7.95 23.04
CA GLY A 366 0.16 8.21 22.71
C GLY A 366 0.55 7.88 21.27
N PHE A 367 -0.42 7.69 20.37
CA PHE A 367 -0.16 7.46 18.96
C PHE A 367 0.08 8.78 18.23
N PRO A 368 0.99 8.84 17.24
CA PRO A 368 1.08 10.01 16.36
C PRO A 368 -0.18 10.10 15.49
N GLY A 369 -0.74 11.29 15.39
CA GLY A 369 -1.77 11.65 14.43
C GLY A 369 -1.19 12.06 13.08
N MET A 370 -2.04 12.48 12.16
CA MET A 370 -1.67 12.88 10.80
C MET A 370 -1.86 14.38 10.60
N LYS A 371 -1.04 14.95 9.69
CA LYS A 371 -1.15 16.33 9.21
C LYS A 371 -1.05 16.36 7.69
N VAL A 372 -1.99 17.04 7.03
CA VAL A 372 -2.11 17.05 5.57
C VAL A 372 -2.01 18.49 5.05
N LEU A 373 -0.96 18.78 4.26
CA LEU A 373 -0.70 20.11 3.72
C LEU A 373 -1.88 20.64 2.88
N GLN A 374 -2.54 19.80 2.10
CA GLN A 374 -3.67 20.24 1.26
C GLN A 374 -4.83 20.84 2.06
N PHE A 375 -4.92 20.56 3.37
CA PHE A 375 -5.91 21.18 4.25
C PHE A 375 -5.47 22.50 4.86
N SER A 376 -4.22 22.93 4.64
CA SER A 376 -3.61 24.06 5.31
C SER A 376 -4.10 25.45 4.84
N LEU A 377 -4.59 25.55 3.61
CA LEU A 377 -4.90 26.85 2.98
C LEU A 377 -6.36 27.32 3.20
N ASN A 378 -6.97 26.91 4.31
CA ASN A 378 -8.34 27.27 4.67
C ASN A 378 -8.42 28.40 5.71
N GLY A 379 -7.39 29.24 5.78
CA GLY A 379 -7.29 30.38 6.71
C GLY A 379 -5.87 30.58 7.24
N THR A 380 -5.71 31.58 8.11
CA THR A 380 -4.39 31.91 8.68
C THR A 380 -4.06 31.09 9.93
N ASP A 381 -5.06 30.48 10.57
CA ASP A 381 -4.93 29.79 11.85
C ASP A 381 -5.05 28.27 11.70
N SER A 382 -4.88 27.75 10.46
CA SER A 382 -4.99 26.31 10.20
C SER A 382 -3.94 25.50 10.97
N LEU A 383 -4.40 24.50 11.69
CA LEU A 383 -3.53 23.52 12.37
C LEU A 383 -2.75 22.64 11.39
N ASP A 384 -3.12 22.66 10.11
CA ASP A 384 -2.44 21.94 9.03
C ASP A 384 -1.38 22.79 8.30
N LEU A 385 -1.11 24.03 8.77
CA LEU A 385 0.07 24.76 8.35
C LEU A 385 1.34 24.15 8.97
N PRO A 386 2.38 23.85 8.19
CA PRO A 386 3.57 23.13 8.66
C PRO A 386 4.23 23.65 9.93
N HIS A 387 4.18 24.95 10.19
CA HIS A 387 4.76 25.54 11.42
C HIS A 387 3.94 25.20 12.69
N ASN A 388 2.68 24.75 12.54
CA ASN A 388 1.81 24.34 13.64
C ASN A 388 1.85 22.83 13.93
N TYR A 389 2.62 22.05 13.15
CA TYR A 389 2.67 20.62 13.36
C TYR A 389 3.32 20.26 14.70
N PRO A 390 2.74 19.37 15.50
CA PRO A 390 3.46 18.78 16.61
C PRO A 390 4.61 17.92 16.09
N ALA A 391 5.67 17.76 16.87
CA ALA A 391 6.76 16.87 16.48
C ALA A 391 6.28 15.41 16.35
N HIS A 392 5.43 14.96 17.26
CA HIS A 392 4.88 13.60 17.28
C HIS A 392 3.68 13.47 16.35
N CYS A 393 3.92 13.55 15.05
CA CYS A 393 2.92 13.33 14.01
C CYS A 393 3.55 12.81 12.72
N VAL A 394 2.72 12.37 11.79
CA VAL A 394 3.10 12.04 10.42
C VAL A 394 2.56 13.13 9.48
N ALA A 395 3.46 13.78 8.74
CA ALA A 395 3.11 14.84 7.80
C ALA A 395 3.02 14.31 6.38
N TYR A 396 1.98 14.75 5.67
CA TYR A 396 1.71 14.40 4.27
C TYR A 396 1.51 15.66 3.44
N PRO A 397 1.92 15.69 2.16
CA PRO A 397 1.40 16.69 1.21
C PRO A 397 -0.08 16.46 0.92
N GLY A 398 -0.46 15.24 0.64
CA GLY A 398 -1.78 14.66 0.47
C GLY A 398 -1.71 13.16 0.73
N THR A 399 -2.84 12.54 1.06
CA THR A 399 -2.98 11.09 1.24
C THR A 399 -3.43 10.43 -0.07
N HIS A 400 -3.78 9.15 -0.03
CA HIS A 400 -4.39 8.43 -1.15
C HIS A 400 -5.81 8.96 -1.50
N ASP A 401 -6.49 9.65 -0.60
CA ASP A 401 -7.83 10.23 -0.80
C ASP A 401 -7.78 11.65 -1.40
N ASN A 402 -6.63 12.29 -1.32
CA ASN A 402 -6.43 13.61 -1.89
C ASN A 402 -6.05 13.53 -3.37
N ASN A 403 -6.21 14.63 -4.09
CA ASN A 403 -5.60 14.77 -5.41
C ASN A 403 -4.07 14.82 -5.28
N THR A 404 -3.34 14.58 -6.37
CA THR A 404 -1.92 14.90 -6.40
C THR A 404 -1.71 16.39 -6.12
N LEU A 405 -0.53 16.76 -5.61
CA LEU A 405 -0.24 18.19 -5.35
C LEU A 405 -0.43 19.07 -6.59
N ARG A 406 -0.01 18.59 -7.76
CA ARG A 406 -0.22 19.31 -9.02
C ARG A 406 -1.71 19.42 -9.34
N GLY A 407 -2.42 18.29 -9.32
CA GLY A 407 -3.85 18.26 -9.60
C GLY A 407 -4.65 19.13 -8.62
N TRP A 408 -4.31 19.11 -7.33
CA TRP A 408 -4.90 19.96 -6.32
C TRP A 408 -4.61 21.44 -6.58
N LEU A 409 -3.36 21.81 -6.83
CA LEU A 409 -2.97 23.19 -7.08
C LEU A 409 -3.65 23.77 -8.32
N GLU A 410 -3.76 22.97 -9.39
CA GLU A 410 -4.35 23.39 -10.67
C GLU A 410 -5.88 23.42 -10.65
N ASN A 411 -6.53 22.47 -9.98
CA ASN A 411 -7.97 22.22 -10.15
C ASN A 411 -8.82 22.46 -8.91
N GLU A 412 -8.24 22.42 -7.69
CA GLU A 412 -9.00 22.45 -6.44
C GLU A 412 -8.71 23.69 -5.58
N THR A 413 -7.70 24.52 -5.94
CA THR A 413 -7.37 25.73 -5.20
C THR A 413 -7.97 26.99 -5.84
N THR A 414 -8.44 27.89 -5.00
CA THR A 414 -8.84 29.25 -5.42
C THR A 414 -7.61 30.13 -5.71
N PRO A 415 -7.75 31.23 -6.48
CA PRO A 415 -6.66 32.19 -6.68
C PRO A 415 -6.10 32.77 -5.39
N ALA A 416 -6.94 32.94 -4.35
CA ALA A 416 -6.51 33.42 -3.04
C ALA A 416 -5.62 32.40 -2.33
N GLN A 417 -6.01 31.11 -2.33
CA GLN A 417 -5.22 30.02 -1.78
C GLN A 417 -3.89 29.85 -2.51
N ARG A 418 -3.85 29.95 -3.84
CA ARG A 418 -2.59 29.92 -4.61
C ARG A 418 -1.67 31.07 -4.22
N LYS A 419 -2.22 32.31 -4.07
CA LYS A 419 -1.45 33.46 -3.61
C LYS A 419 -0.89 33.22 -2.21
N GLN A 420 -1.69 32.66 -1.29
CA GLN A 420 -1.26 32.30 0.05
C GLN A 420 -0.16 31.24 0.01
N ALA A 421 -0.32 30.19 -0.78
CA ALA A 421 0.69 29.14 -0.96
C ALA A 421 2.02 29.73 -1.46
N LYS A 422 1.98 30.58 -2.50
CA LYS A 422 3.17 31.22 -3.04
C LYS A 422 3.91 32.06 -1.98
N ALA A 423 3.18 32.82 -1.19
CA ALA A 423 3.76 33.66 -0.14
C ALA A 423 4.30 32.80 1.02
N TYR A 424 3.50 31.88 1.54
CA TYR A 424 3.84 31.07 2.71
C TYR A 424 5.01 30.11 2.46
N PHE A 425 4.97 29.40 1.34
CA PHE A 425 6.04 28.45 0.99
C PHE A 425 7.19 29.08 0.21
N ALA A 426 7.16 30.37 -0.05
CA ALA A 426 8.15 31.09 -0.87
C ALA A 426 8.38 30.37 -2.22
N LEU A 427 7.29 30.02 -2.91
CA LEU A 427 7.36 29.27 -4.17
C LEU A 427 7.96 30.13 -5.28
N THR A 428 8.91 29.57 -6.02
CA THR A 428 9.58 30.21 -7.15
C THR A 428 9.48 29.36 -8.40
N GLU A 429 9.55 29.98 -9.57
CA GLU A 429 9.60 29.25 -10.86
C GLU A 429 10.88 28.41 -10.99
N GLN A 430 11.98 28.88 -10.43
CA GLN A 430 13.27 28.19 -10.49
C GLN A 430 13.24 26.85 -9.72
N GLU A 431 12.62 26.81 -8.54
CA GLU A 431 12.49 25.57 -7.75
C GLU A 431 11.36 24.67 -8.29
N GLY A 432 10.31 25.29 -8.81
CA GLY A 432 9.04 24.65 -9.15
C GLY A 432 8.06 24.61 -7.97
N GLU A 433 6.78 24.88 -8.26
CA GLU A 433 5.74 25.01 -7.22
C GLU A 433 5.57 23.72 -6.42
N ILE A 434 5.53 22.57 -7.09
CA ILE A 434 5.36 21.26 -6.43
C ILE A 434 6.58 20.95 -5.54
N THR A 435 7.79 21.15 -6.05
CA THR A 435 9.02 20.96 -5.27
C THR A 435 9.04 21.84 -4.02
N GLY A 436 8.59 23.12 -4.13
CA GLY A 436 8.50 24.04 -2.99
C GLY A 436 7.47 23.60 -1.94
N LEU A 437 6.32 23.05 -2.35
CA LEU A 437 5.33 22.47 -1.43
C LEU A 437 5.89 21.24 -0.71
N LEU A 438 6.55 20.31 -1.43
CA LEU A 438 7.22 19.16 -0.85
C LEU A 438 8.30 19.56 0.17
N ARG A 439 9.07 20.62 -0.17
CA ARG A 439 10.04 21.22 0.75
C ARG A 439 9.36 21.68 2.04
N GLY A 440 8.18 22.31 1.96
CA GLY A 440 7.43 22.76 3.13
C GLY A 440 7.08 21.59 4.07
N VAL A 441 6.62 20.47 3.54
CA VAL A 441 6.31 19.25 4.32
C VAL A 441 7.57 18.67 4.96
N LEU A 442 8.66 18.52 4.18
CA LEU A 442 9.91 17.95 4.68
C LEU A 442 10.60 18.86 5.72
N ALA A 443 10.44 20.19 5.63
CA ALA A 443 10.95 21.13 6.60
C ALA A 443 10.17 21.15 7.93
N SER A 444 8.93 20.65 7.95
CA SER A 444 8.05 20.66 9.14
C SER A 444 8.69 19.96 10.36
N PRO A 445 8.21 20.22 11.59
CA PRO A 445 8.70 19.54 12.80
C PRO A 445 8.40 18.04 12.89
N ALA A 446 7.46 17.51 12.09
CA ALA A 446 6.99 16.14 12.15
C ALA A 446 8.14 15.11 12.19
N GLU A 447 8.03 14.10 13.05
CA GLU A 447 9.00 12.99 13.14
C GLU A 447 9.07 12.19 11.84
N LEU A 448 7.94 11.96 11.18
CA LEU A 448 7.86 11.26 9.89
C LEU A 448 7.17 12.15 8.86
N ALA A 449 7.70 12.20 7.65
CA ALA A 449 7.05 12.82 6.49
C ALA A 449 6.89 11.78 5.38
N ILE A 450 5.68 11.59 4.91
CA ILE A 450 5.35 10.65 3.82
C ILE A 450 4.89 11.45 2.61
N VAL A 451 5.48 11.18 1.47
CA VAL A 451 5.12 11.80 0.19
C VAL A 451 4.64 10.72 -0.77
N THR A 452 3.59 10.97 -1.55
CA THR A 452 3.14 10.01 -2.56
C THR A 452 4.16 9.91 -3.69
N MET A 453 4.28 8.74 -4.31
CA MET A 453 5.16 8.60 -5.48
C MET A 453 4.69 9.48 -6.64
N ALA A 454 3.38 9.67 -6.79
CA ALA A 454 2.79 10.56 -7.79
C ALA A 454 3.23 12.02 -7.63
N ASP A 455 3.35 12.51 -6.39
CA ASP A 455 3.81 13.87 -6.09
C ASP A 455 5.31 14.03 -6.36
N TRP A 456 6.15 13.03 -6.04
CA TRP A 456 7.56 13.05 -6.40
C TRP A 456 7.78 13.05 -7.92
N LEU A 457 6.88 12.43 -8.68
CA LEU A 457 6.86 12.43 -10.14
C LEU A 457 6.15 13.66 -10.72
N GLU A 458 5.65 14.55 -9.89
CA GLU A 458 4.91 15.74 -10.26
C GLU A 458 3.75 15.45 -11.24
N LYS A 459 3.05 14.32 -11.04
CA LYS A 459 1.89 13.92 -11.86
C LYS A 459 0.68 14.79 -11.56
N GLY A 460 -0.19 14.97 -12.57
CA GLY A 460 -1.49 15.62 -12.43
C GLY A 460 -2.57 14.68 -11.88
N SER A 461 -3.83 15.11 -11.99
CA SER A 461 -5.00 14.36 -11.48
C SER A 461 -5.17 12.97 -12.09
N GLU A 462 -4.54 12.68 -13.23
CA GLU A 462 -4.52 11.34 -13.83
C GLU A 462 -3.86 10.28 -12.97
N ALA A 463 -3.03 10.70 -12.00
CA ALA A 463 -2.39 9.80 -11.05
C ALA A 463 -3.03 9.81 -9.65
N ARG A 464 -4.20 10.42 -9.49
CA ARG A 464 -4.98 10.36 -8.26
C ARG A 464 -5.37 8.91 -7.95
N MET A 465 -5.14 8.47 -6.71
CA MET A 465 -5.42 7.09 -6.31
C MET A 465 -6.90 6.87 -6.03
N ASN A 466 -7.53 7.77 -5.27
CA ASN A 466 -8.93 7.70 -4.89
C ASN A 466 -9.62 9.06 -4.93
N THR A 467 -10.87 9.07 -5.37
CA THR A 467 -11.79 10.19 -5.22
C THR A 467 -12.94 9.72 -4.34
N PRO A 468 -12.95 10.08 -3.05
CA PRO A 468 -14.01 9.66 -2.12
C PRO A 468 -15.40 10.00 -2.66
N GLY A 469 -16.34 9.09 -2.49
CA GLY A 469 -17.71 9.23 -3.01
C GLY A 469 -17.89 8.89 -4.50
N ASN A 470 -16.80 8.67 -5.25
CA ASN A 470 -16.90 8.19 -6.63
C ASN A 470 -16.78 6.66 -6.66
N PRO A 471 -17.78 5.92 -7.19
CA PRO A 471 -17.74 4.46 -7.19
C PRO A 471 -16.85 3.85 -8.28
N ALA A 472 -16.30 4.63 -9.21
CA ALA A 472 -15.54 4.12 -10.35
C ALA A 472 -14.25 4.92 -10.62
N GLY A 473 -13.29 4.29 -11.29
CA GLY A 473 -12.05 4.94 -11.74
C GLY A 473 -10.98 5.11 -10.67
N ASN A 474 -11.20 4.59 -9.46
CA ASN A 474 -10.25 4.64 -8.36
C ASN A 474 -9.28 3.44 -8.36
N TRP A 475 -8.16 3.55 -7.65
CA TRP A 475 -7.20 2.48 -7.33
C TRP A 475 -6.45 1.91 -8.54
N GLN A 476 -6.53 2.56 -9.70
CA GLN A 476 -6.05 2.01 -10.97
C GLN A 476 -4.64 2.48 -11.35
N TRP A 477 -4.22 3.68 -10.90
CA TRP A 477 -2.97 4.27 -11.34
C TRP A 477 -1.75 3.41 -10.99
N ARG A 478 -0.80 3.32 -11.95
CA ARG A 478 0.46 2.59 -11.82
C ARG A 478 1.64 3.42 -12.33
N VAL A 479 2.76 3.33 -11.66
CA VAL A 479 4.01 3.95 -12.11
C VAL A 479 4.63 3.16 -13.26
N ALA A 480 5.23 3.84 -14.22
CA ALA A 480 6.07 3.17 -15.21
C ALA A 480 7.49 2.93 -14.66
N ALA A 481 8.06 1.76 -14.92
CA ALA A 481 9.41 1.42 -14.43
C ALA A 481 10.48 2.46 -14.86
N LYS A 482 10.34 3.03 -16.05
CA LYS A 482 11.24 4.08 -16.57
C LYS A 482 11.23 5.39 -15.76
N ASP A 483 10.18 5.63 -14.98
CA ASP A 483 10.02 6.86 -14.18
C ASP A 483 10.77 6.75 -12.82
N LEU A 484 11.05 5.52 -12.35
CA LEU A 484 11.81 5.25 -11.13
C LEU A 484 13.32 5.29 -11.41
N THR A 485 13.84 6.48 -11.72
CA THR A 485 15.23 6.66 -12.14
C THR A 485 16.18 6.91 -10.96
N PRO A 486 17.47 6.52 -11.08
CA PRO A 486 18.47 6.90 -10.09
C PRO A 486 18.63 8.42 -9.90
N ALA A 487 18.34 9.21 -10.93
CA ALA A 487 18.35 10.67 -10.84
C ALA A 487 17.25 11.20 -9.93
N LEU A 488 16.03 10.67 -10.08
CA LEU A 488 14.91 11.00 -9.19
C LEU A 488 15.20 10.57 -7.75
N ALA A 489 15.71 9.34 -7.55
CA ALA A 489 16.08 8.87 -6.22
C ALA A 489 17.09 9.80 -5.55
N ARG A 490 18.12 10.25 -6.26
CA ARG A 490 19.09 11.24 -5.74
C ARG A 490 18.45 12.58 -5.41
N LYS A 491 17.55 13.11 -6.27
CA LYS A 491 16.80 14.35 -5.99
C LYS A 491 16.03 14.23 -4.66
N ILE A 492 15.36 13.10 -4.46
CA ILE A 492 14.59 12.80 -3.23
C ILE A 492 15.53 12.73 -2.02
N HIS A 493 16.65 12.02 -2.15
CA HIS A 493 17.66 11.89 -1.09
C HIS A 493 18.22 13.24 -0.66
N GLU A 494 18.69 14.05 -1.62
CA GLU A 494 19.25 15.38 -1.37
C GLU A 494 18.26 16.28 -0.63
N MET A 495 16.98 16.25 -1.03
CA MET A 495 15.94 17.02 -0.36
C MET A 495 15.66 16.48 1.05
N SER A 496 15.60 15.18 1.24
CA SER A 496 15.40 14.55 2.55
C SER A 496 16.58 14.82 3.49
N ALA A 497 17.81 14.72 3.00
CA ALA A 497 19.03 15.00 3.77
C ALA A 497 19.15 16.47 4.18
N ARG A 498 18.76 17.41 3.30
CA ARG A 498 18.73 18.86 3.59
C ARG A 498 17.92 19.18 4.85
N TYR A 499 16.85 18.42 5.12
CA TYR A 499 16.00 18.58 6.29
C TYR A 499 16.23 17.53 7.37
N PHE A 500 17.39 16.87 7.36
CA PHE A 500 17.83 15.88 8.35
C PHE A 500 16.89 14.69 8.48
N ARG A 501 16.27 14.26 7.36
CA ARG A 501 15.41 13.07 7.27
C ARG A 501 16.11 11.86 6.65
N ALA A 502 17.28 12.08 6.06
CA ALA A 502 18.21 11.08 5.57
C ALA A 502 19.63 11.48 5.94
N GLU A 503 20.56 10.52 5.96
CA GLU A 503 21.97 10.83 6.03
C GLU A 503 22.42 11.56 4.75
N PRO A 504 23.37 12.50 4.83
CA PRO A 504 23.92 13.12 3.63
C PRO A 504 24.48 12.08 2.66
N LEU A 505 24.33 12.34 1.36
CA LEU A 505 25.05 11.55 0.36
C LEU A 505 26.57 11.70 0.60
N PRO A 506 27.36 10.63 0.43
CA PRO A 506 28.82 10.75 0.42
C PRO A 506 29.23 11.81 -0.61
N GLU A 507 30.16 12.67 -0.24
CA GLU A 507 30.74 13.61 -1.21
C GLU A 507 31.26 12.81 -2.40
N ALA A 508 30.86 13.22 -3.61
CA ALA A 508 31.39 12.62 -4.82
C ALA A 508 32.93 12.76 -4.78
N GLU A 509 33.64 11.64 -4.85
CA GLU A 509 35.10 11.73 -4.99
C GLU A 509 35.42 12.75 -6.10
N PRO A 510 36.31 13.70 -5.86
CA PRO A 510 36.66 14.68 -6.87
C PRO A 510 37.10 13.90 -8.12
N LYS A 511 36.43 14.15 -9.24
CA LYS A 511 36.83 13.56 -10.52
C LYS A 511 38.32 13.83 -10.64
N LYS A 512 39.14 12.77 -10.57
CA LYS A 512 40.59 12.89 -10.86
C LYS A 512 40.66 13.62 -12.22
N GLU A 513 41.13 14.87 -12.19
CA GLU A 513 41.42 15.59 -13.41
C GLU A 513 42.28 14.67 -14.27
N LYS A 514 41.82 14.35 -15.45
CA LYS A 514 42.65 13.64 -16.43
C LYS A 514 43.89 14.47 -16.56
N ALA A 515 45.02 13.88 -16.18
CA ALA A 515 46.34 14.49 -16.38
C ALA A 515 46.39 15.03 -17.82
N PRO A 516 46.82 16.27 -18.03
CA PRO A 516 46.90 16.84 -19.35
C PRO A 516 47.73 15.93 -20.24
N ALA A 517 47.17 15.64 -21.44
CA ALA A 517 47.88 14.81 -22.42
C ALA A 517 49.28 15.34 -22.65
N PRO A 518 50.32 14.50 -22.69
CA PRO A 518 51.68 14.96 -22.89
C PRO A 518 51.77 15.76 -24.20
N GLN A 519 52.24 17.01 -24.08
CA GLN A 519 52.48 17.88 -25.23
C GLN A 519 53.48 17.18 -26.20
N PRO A 520 53.25 17.25 -27.50
CA PRO A 520 54.19 16.68 -28.48
C PRO A 520 55.53 17.41 -28.37
N LYS A 521 56.58 16.64 -28.11
CA LYS A 521 57.97 17.16 -28.07
C LYS A 521 58.29 17.86 -29.37
N ALA A 522 58.67 19.13 -29.29
CA ALA A 522 59.19 19.91 -30.42
C ALA A 522 60.36 19.18 -31.06
N LYS A 523 60.28 18.94 -32.37
CA LYS A 523 61.40 18.47 -33.17
C LYS A 523 62.46 19.56 -33.22
N THR A 524 63.60 19.33 -32.60
CA THR A 524 64.80 20.12 -32.80
C THR A 524 65.30 19.92 -34.24
N ALA A 525 65.39 21.02 -34.97
CA ALA A 525 66.04 21.05 -36.30
C ALA A 525 67.55 20.98 -36.07
N ASP A 526 68.19 19.95 -36.58
CA ASP A 526 69.65 19.92 -36.72
C ASP A 526 70.04 20.05 -38.21
N ALA A 527 71.13 20.77 -38.35
CA ALA A 527 71.61 21.40 -39.54
C ALA A 527 72.23 20.41 -40.54
N LYS A 528 72.22 20.85 -41.83
CA LYS A 528 72.86 20.28 -43.00
C LYS A 528 74.35 20.03 -42.80
N GLU A 529 74.85 18.89 -43.29
CA GLU A 529 76.16 18.76 -43.93
C GLU A 529 76.02 17.92 -45.22
N GLU A 530 76.43 18.58 -46.34
CA GLU A 530 76.61 18.01 -47.64
C GLU A 530 77.81 17.07 -47.63
N LYS A 531 77.72 15.94 -48.32
CA LYS A 531 78.82 15.43 -49.22
C LYS A 531 78.30 14.35 -50.17
N THR A 532 78.28 14.76 -51.45
CA THR A 532 78.61 14.10 -52.75
C THR A 532 79.01 12.62 -52.70
N THR A 533 78.46 11.81 -53.55
CA THR A 533 78.87 11.27 -54.81
C THR A 533 78.09 9.98 -55.17
N ALA A 534 77.71 9.92 -56.42
CA ALA A 534 77.04 8.86 -57.16
C ALA A 534 77.91 7.62 -57.40
N PRO A 535 77.51 6.68 -58.24
CA PRO A 535 76.21 6.03 -58.54
C PRO A 535 76.34 4.49 -58.74
N ALA A 536 75.26 3.87 -59.02
CA ALA A 536 75.13 2.75 -59.92
C ALA A 536 74.51 1.43 -59.45
N LYS A 537 73.53 1.07 -60.18
CA LYS A 537 73.13 -0.21 -60.84
C LYS A 537 72.07 -1.07 -60.12
N LYS A 538 70.92 -1.02 -60.77
CA LYS A 538 70.24 -2.11 -61.51
C LYS A 538 70.08 -3.48 -60.82
N ALA A 539 68.89 -3.90 -60.62
CA ALA A 539 68.15 -4.95 -61.32
C ALA A 539 67.05 -5.46 -60.38
N ALA A 540 65.80 -5.40 -60.72
CA ALA A 540 65.00 -6.18 -61.61
C ALA A 540 64.61 -7.57 -61.09
N LYS A 541 63.29 -7.78 -61.17
CA LYS A 541 62.53 -9.03 -61.24
C LYS A 541 61.96 -9.51 -59.93
N SER A 542 60.71 -9.61 -59.79
CA SER A 542 59.54 -10.17 -60.46
C SER A 542 58.98 -11.32 -59.62
N ALA A 543 57.69 -11.21 -59.44
CA ALA A 543 56.64 -12.22 -59.46
C ALA A 543 56.73 -13.45 -58.54
N LYS A 544 55.84 -13.58 -57.69
CA LYS A 544 54.58 -14.33 -57.89
C LYS A 544 53.64 -13.97 -56.76
#